data_ca455fb4e79af95c9d0cc446cfa792f5
#
_entry.id   ca455fb4e79af95c9d0cc446cfa792f5
#
_cell.length_a   1.000
_cell.length_b   1.000
_cell.length_c   1.000
_cell.angle_alpha   90.00
_cell.angle_beta   90.00
_cell.angle_gamma   90.00
#
_symmetry.space_group_name_H-M   'P 1'
#
loop_
_entity.id
_entity.type
_entity.pdbx_description
1 polymer ?
#
loop_
_entity_poly.entity_id
_entity_poly.type
_entity_poly.pdbx_seq_one_letter_code
_entity_poly.pdbx_strand_id
1 'polypeptide(L)'
;MNPKAGVEGPLLLAGDIGGTKTDLAVVSLARGPREALAKRRYPSADYSGPAEVSKAFLDEVGLKVDGACFDVAGPVVEGKAHLTNLTWQIDETALADELGVERTWLLNDLVAVASAIPVLQPEELYQIKEGEAVPGGAIAVLAPGTGLGEAYMVASESGYRAQASEGGHAAFAPTTELELDLLREMWKEFDHVSFERVASGVGIPNLYGFLRDHRGLPESSRLASELSQTEDRTRPILQAALDPAGDDELARATLDLFLHILGTEAANLCLKFLATGGLYMAGGIAQVLREKLRTPVFLDAFIKAGRFTTMMEKLPVYVIMGEVALLGAASEGLRLFTPSAAGSPAEGGKPDRMQ
;
A
#
# COMPACT_ATOMS: atom_id res chain seq x y z
N MET A 1 33.51 12.01 -13.11
CA MET A 1 32.86 11.73 -14.40
C MET A 1 31.61 12.61 -14.47
N ASN A 2 31.36 13.30 -15.57
CA ASN A 2 30.19 14.18 -15.71
C ASN A 2 28.94 13.28 -15.87
N PRO A 3 27.99 13.22 -14.91
CA PRO A 3 26.84 12.31 -14.98
C PRO A 3 25.85 12.65 -16.10
N LYS A 4 26.02 13.80 -16.79
CA LYS A 4 25.21 14.22 -17.94
C LYS A 4 25.68 13.65 -19.29
N ALA A 5 26.81 12.95 -19.37
CA ALA A 5 27.29 12.41 -20.63
C ALA A 5 26.43 11.22 -21.07
N GLY A 6 25.41 11.49 -21.91
CA GLY A 6 24.62 10.45 -22.59
C GLY A 6 23.22 10.19 -22.10
N VAL A 7 22.64 11.05 -21.26
CA VAL A 7 21.21 10.95 -20.92
C VAL A 7 20.41 11.91 -21.78
N GLU A 8 19.74 11.38 -22.79
CA GLU A 8 18.80 12.16 -23.62
C GLU A 8 17.40 12.17 -22.97
N GLY A 9 16.74 13.33 -23.01
CA GLY A 9 15.36 13.51 -22.58
C GLY A 9 15.20 14.00 -21.15
N PRO A 10 13.94 14.24 -20.74
CA PRO A 10 13.60 14.78 -19.43
C PRO A 10 14.01 13.88 -18.28
N LEU A 11 14.42 14.50 -17.17
CA LEU A 11 14.74 13.85 -15.91
C LEU A 11 13.65 14.12 -14.87
N LEU A 12 13.29 13.08 -14.13
CA LEU A 12 12.31 13.15 -13.05
C LEU A 12 12.98 12.81 -11.72
N LEU A 13 12.71 13.61 -10.69
CA LEU A 13 12.96 13.24 -9.31
C LEU A 13 11.78 12.41 -8.79
N ALA A 14 12.03 11.19 -8.36
CA ALA A 14 11.08 10.37 -7.65
C ALA A 14 11.43 10.32 -6.16
N GLY A 15 10.44 10.34 -5.28
CA GLY A 15 10.64 10.27 -3.85
C GLY A 15 9.58 9.43 -3.14
N ASP A 16 10.02 8.61 -2.17
CA ASP A 16 9.18 7.91 -1.19
C ASP A 16 9.42 8.59 0.16
N ILE A 17 8.42 9.35 0.64
CA ILE A 17 8.50 10.17 1.84
C ILE A 17 7.81 9.46 3.00
N GLY A 18 8.60 8.77 3.79
CA GLY A 18 8.14 8.17 5.05
C GLY A 18 8.45 9.02 6.29
N GLY A 19 7.78 8.72 7.40
CA GLY A 19 8.00 9.42 8.68
C GLY A 19 9.40 9.31 9.25
N THR A 20 10.15 8.26 8.92
CA THR A 20 11.50 7.99 9.44
C THR A 20 12.57 8.20 8.37
N LYS A 21 12.28 7.85 7.13
CA LYS A 21 13.21 7.87 6.00
C LYS A 21 12.55 8.46 4.77
N THR A 22 13.37 9.12 3.94
CA THR A 22 13.01 9.59 2.61
C THR A 22 13.94 8.96 1.60
N ASP A 23 13.41 8.17 0.68
CA ASP A 23 14.14 7.59 -0.44
C ASP A 23 13.97 8.46 -1.68
N LEU A 24 15.07 8.85 -2.33
CA LEU A 24 15.06 9.70 -3.52
C LEU A 24 15.79 9.02 -4.67
N ALA A 25 15.27 9.18 -5.88
CA ALA A 25 15.92 8.73 -7.11
C ALA A 25 15.72 9.72 -8.25
N VAL A 26 16.72 9.84 -9.12
CA VAL A 26 16.56 10.49 -10.42
C VAL A 26 16.42 9.42 -11.48
N VAL A 27 15.34 9.49 -12.25
CA VAL A 27 15.06 8.61 -13.40
C VAL A 27 14.93 9.41 -14.68
N SER A 28 15.08 8.78 -15.83
CA SER A 28 14.89 9.44 -17.12
C SER A 28 13.77 8.80 -17.91
N LEU A 29 13.05 9.60 -18.69
CA LEU A 29 12.00 9.11 -19.58
C LEU A 29 12.53 8.08 -20.58
N ALA A 30 13.78 8.27 -21.06
CA ALA A 30 14.39 7.38 -22.04
C ALA A 30 14.76 5.99 -21.48
N ARG A 31 15.09 5.88 -20.18
CA ARG A 31 15.52 4.62 -19.55
C ARG A 31 14.40 3.95 -18.73
N GLY A 32 13.31 4.70 -18.47
CA GLY A 32 12.19 4.22 -17.67
C GLY A 32 12.45 4.24 -16.15
N PRO A 33 11.47 3.77 -15.36
CA PRO A 33 11.47 3.95 -13.90
C PRO A 33 12.46 3.05 -13.16
N ARG A 34 12.93 1.96 -13.78
CA ARG A 34 13.79 0.98 -13.11
C ARG A 34 15.27 1.34 -13.15
N GLU A 35 15.70 2.13 -14.10
CA GLU A 35 17.10 2.52 -14.25
C GLU A 35 17.36 3.90 -13.65
N ALA A 36 17.46 3.94 -12.32
CA ALA A 36 17.81 5.18 -11.63
C ALA A 36 19.24 5.64 -11.98
N LEU A 37 19.38 6.91 -12.36
CA LEU A 37 20.69 7.56 -12.59
C LEU A 37 21.42 7.80 -11.26
N ALA A 38 20.66 8.05 -10.20
CA ALA A 38 21.14 8.17 -8.84
C ALA A 38 20.01 7.78 -7.88
N LYS A 39 20.37 7.20 -6.73
CA LYS A 39 19.42 6.85 -5.64
C LYS A 39 20.11 7.05 -4.30
N ARG A 40 19.40 7.64 -3.34
CA ARG A 40 19.84 7.85 -1.95
C ARG A 40 18.71 7.69 -0.98
N ARG A 41 19.08 7.41 0.27
CA ARG A 41 18.18 7.36 1.43
C ARG A 41 18.66 8.35 2.48
N TYR A 42 17.72 9.13 3.03
CA TYR A 42 17.97 10.13 4.05
C TYR A 42 17.07 9.91 5.26
N PRO A 43 17.52 10.19 6.49
CA PRO A 43 16.63 10.29 7.65
C PRO A 43 15.72 11.51 7.47
N SER A 44 14.39 11.32 7.50
CA SER A 44 13.44 12.43 7.28
C SER A 44 13.56 13.51 8.35
N ALA A 45 13.87 13.12 9.60
CA ALA A 45 13.99 14.03 10.73
C ALA A 45 15.15 15.04 10.62
N ASP A 46 16.13 14.81 9.73
CA ASP A 46 17.29 15.71 9.57
C ASP A 46 16.96 16.92 8.67
N TYR A 47 15.75 16.99 8.12
CA TYR A 47 15.33 18.01 7.16
C TYR A 47 14.01 18.66 7.57
N SER A 48 13.82 19.92 7.19
CA SER A 48 12.60 20.69 7.47
C SER A 48 11.44 20.37 6.53
N GLY A 49 11.71 19.72 5.39
CA GLY A 49 10.69 19.39 4.39
C GLY A 49 11.24 18.70 3.16
N PRO A 50 10.35 18.26 2.27
CA PRO A 50 10.72 17.54 1.05
C PRO A 50 11.58 18.37 0.10
N ALA A 51 11.39 19.67 0.06
CA ALA A 51 12.21 20.55 -0.78
C ALA A 51 13.68 20.57 -0.34
N GLU A 52 13.94 20.62 0.98
CA GLU A 52 15.30 20.67 1.52
C GLU A 52 16.05 19.37 1.23
N VAL A 53 15.47 18.20 1.56
CA VAL A 53 16.10 16.91 1.32
C VAL A 53 16.32 16.65 -0.18
N SER A 54 15.37 17.09 -1.03
CA SER A 54 15.49 16.98 -2.50
C SER A 54 16.60 17.85 -3.07
N LYS A 55 16.74 19.09 -2.60
CA LYS A 55 17.84 19.97 -3.00
C LYS A 55 19.19 19.41 -2.58
N ALA A 56 19.30 18.95 -1.32
CA ALA A 56 20.53 18.31 -0.83
C ALA A 56 20.92 17.10 -1.69
N PHE A 57 19.96 16.26 -2.06
CA PHE A 57 20.21 15.12 -2.95
C PHE A 57 20.64 15.56 -4.35
N LEU A 58 19.93 16.52 -4.98
CA LEU A 58 20.23 16.98 -6.32
C LEU A 58 21.61 17.67 -6.38
N ASP A 59 21.99 18.41 -5.36
CA ASP A 59 23.30 19.05 -5.24
C ASP A 59 24.41 17.99 -5.07
N GLU A 60 24.18 16.94 -4.24
CA GLU A 60 25.13 15.84 -4.05
C GLU A 60 25.41 15.10 -5.36
N VAL A 61 24.38 14.81 -6.15
CA VAL A 61 24.50 14.03 -7.39
C VAL A 61 24.82 14.89 -8.61
N GLY A 62 24.74 16.21 -8.50
CA GLY A 62 25.05 17.16 -9.58
C GLY A 62 24.07 17.06 -10.77
N LEU A 63 22.81 16.68 -10.53
CA LEU A 63 21.79 16.52 -11.54
C LEU A 63 20.74 17.65 -11.41
N LYS A 64 20.16 18.04 -12.56
CA LYS A 64 18.98 18.89 -12.62
C LYS A 64 17.82 18.05 -13.19
N VAL A 65 16.64 18.24 -12.65
CA VAL A 65 15.42 17.55 -13.04
C VAL A 65 14.40 18.53 -13.62
N ASP A 66 13.49 18.02 -14.43
CA ASP A 66 12.48 18.80 -15.11
C ASP A 66 11.12 18.73 -14.38
N GLY A 67 10.91 17.67 -13.59
CA GLY A 67 9.74 17.48 -12.76
C GLY A 67 10.03 16.61 -11.56
N ALA A 68 9.06 16.45 -10.65
CA ALA A 68 9.19 15.59 -9.50
C ALA A 68 7.87 14.87 -9.17
N CYS A 69 7.96 13.64 -8.64
CA CYS A 69 6.82 12.88 -8.17
C CYS A 69 7.17 12.22 -6.83
N PHE A 70 6.36 12.50 -5.83
CA PHE A 70 6.58 11.98 -4.48
C PHE A 70 5.38 11.18 -4.03
N ASP A 71 5.61 10.07 -3.37
CA ASP A 71 4.59 9.47 -2.55
C ASP A 71 4.76 9.83 -1.08
N VAL A 72 3.65 9.83 -0.37
CA VAL A 72 3.57 10.20 1.03
C VAL A 72 2.64 9.25 1.79
N ALA A 73 3.01 8.94 3.03
CA ALA A 73 2.15 8.17 3.92
C ALA A 73 0.95 9.03 4.38
N GLY A 74 -0.19 8.82 3.76
CA GLY A 74 -1.45 9.51 4.07
C GLY A 74 -2.20 10.03 2.84
N PRO A 75 -3.39 10.61 3.06
CA PRO A 75 -4.23 11.09 1.98
C PRO A 75 -3.62 12.32 1.29
N VAL A 76 -3.75 12.35 -0.03
CA VAL A 76 -3.45 13.52 -0.86
C VAL A 76 -4.78 14.09 -1.35
N VAL A 77 -5.07 15.33 -0.97
CA VAL A 77 -6.31 16.01 -1.33
C VAL A 77 -5.97 17.33 -2.03
N GLU A 78 -6.47 17.52 -3.24
CA GLU A 78 -6.25 18.74 -4.04
C GLU A 78 -4.75 19.13 -4.16
N GLY A 79 -3.87 18.12 -4.35
CA GLY A 79 -2.42 18.32 -4.46
C GLY A 79 -1.73 18.69 -3.14
N LYS A 80 -2.37 18.40 -2.01
CA LYS A 80 -1.82 18.68 -0.67
C LYS A 80 -1.80 17.43 0.19
N ALA A 81 -0.76 17.32 1.01
CA ALA A 81 -0.60 16.27 2.00
C ALA A 81 -0.13 16.83 3.33
N HIS A 82 -0.58 16.19 4.41
CA HIS A 82 -0.10 16.48 5.76
C HIS A 82 0.38 15.17 6.39
N LEU A 83 1.66 15.10 6.75
CA LEU A 83 2.22 13.92 7.37
C LEU A 83 2.03 14.01 8.89
N THR A 84 1.31 13.04 9.46
CA THR A 84 1.02 13.01 10.90
C THR A 84 2.26 12.78 11.77
N ASN A 85 3.25 12.06 11.26
CA ASN A 85 4.49 11.70 11.97
C ASN A 85 5.64 12.70 11.74
N LEU A 86 5.44 13.69 10.88
CA LEU A 86 6.34 14.80 10.60
C LEU A 86 5.52 16.09 10.58
N THR A 87 6.12 17.21 10.93
CA THR A 87 5.44 18.52 10.84
C THR A 87 5.36 19.05 9.41
N TRP A 88 5.56 18.18 8.42
CA TRP A 88 5.61 18.57 7.02
C TRP A 88 4.20 18.76 6.45
N GLN A 89 4.00 19.93 5.86
CA GLN A 89 2.87 20.23 5.00
C GLN A 89 3.39 20.37 3.58
N ILE A 90 2.87 19.58 2.68
CA ILE A 90 3.35 19.50 1.31
C ILE A 90 2.24 19.99 0.38
N ASP A 91 2.57 20.92 -0.49
CA ASP A 91 1.71 21.43 -1.55
C ASP A 91 2.45 21.30 -2.88
N GLU A 92 1.84 20.66 -3.86
CA GLU A 92 2.46 20.40 -5.18
C GLU A 92 3.02 21.67 -5.84
N THR A 93 2.24 22.75 -5.83
CA THR A 93 2.63 24.00 -6.49
C THR A 93 3.80 24.67 -5.77
N ALA A 94 3.72 24.79 -4.44
CA ALA A 94 4.79 25.36 -3.65
C ALA A 94 6.08 24.55 -3.77
N LEU A 95 5.97 23.23 -3.76
CA LEU A 95 7.12 22.34 -3.90
C LEU A 95 7.77 22.44 -5.30
N ALA A 96 6.96 22.61 -6.37
CA ALA A 96 7.48 22.84 -7.71
C ALA A 96 8.28 24.13 -7.79
N ASP A 97 7.74 25.24 -7.23
CA ASP A 97 8.41 26.54 -7.18
C ASP A 97 9.73 26.45 -6.38
N GLU A 98 9.70 25.80 -5.22
CA GLU A 98 10.88 25.62 -4.37
C GLU A 98 11.98 24.79 -5.03
N LEU A 99 11.62 23.75 -5.77
CA LEU A 99 12.57 22.90 -6.50
C LEU A 99 13.02 23.51 -7.83
N GLY A 100 12.30 24.51 -8.33
CA GLY A 100 12.57 25.13 -9.64
C GLY A 100 12.29 24.16 -10.79
N VAL A 101 11.27 23.30 -10.67
CA VAL A 101 10.84 22.34 -11.68
C VAL A 101 9.50 22.76 -12.30
N GLU A 102 9.21 22.22 -13.50
CA GLU A 102 7.97 22.56 -14.21
C GLU A 102 6.72 22.14 -13.41
N ARG A 103 6.77 20.96 -12.80
CA ARG A 103 5.63 20.37 -12.06
C ARG A 103 6.09 19.37 -11.02
N THR A 104 5.34 19.31 -9.93
CA THR A 104 5.40 18.19 -8.97
C THR A 104 4.06 17.49 -8.89
N TRP A 105 4.09 16.22 -8.50
CA TRP A 105 2.91 15.40 -8.20
C TRP A 105 3.09 14.72 -6.86
N LEU A 106 2.02 14.68 -6.09
CA LEU A 106 1.93 13.91 -4.86
C LEU A 106 1.03 12.70 -5.06
N LEU A 107 1.47 11.56 -4.57
CA LEU A 107 0.73 10.31 -4.56
C LEU A 107 0.51 9.87 -3.11
N ASN A 108 -0.61 9.22 -2.85
CA ASN A 108 -0.70 8.39 -1.66
C ASN A 108 0.25 7.18 -1.80
N ASP A 109 0.81 6.68 -0.70
CA ASP A 109 1.76 5.55 -0.66
C ASP A 109 1.22 4.29 -1.36
N LEU A 110 -0.07 3.96 -1.16
CA LEU A 110 -0.68 2.81 -1.83
C LEU A 110 -0.90 3.02 -3.33
N VAL A 111 -1.15 4.27 -3.75
CA VAL A 111 -1.19 4.62 -5.19
C VAL A 111 0.19 4.41 -5.81
N ALA A 112 1.25 4.78 -5.11
CA ALA A 112 2.61 4.53 -5.58
C ALA A 112 2.90 3.02 -5.65
N VAL A 113 2.59 2.26 -4.59
CA VAL A 113 2.75 0.79 -4.61
C VAL A 113 1.99 0.16 -5.79
N ALA A 114 0.73 0.56 -6.01
CA ALA A 114 -0.08 0.07 -7.13
C ALA A 114 0.59 0.43 -8.48
N SER A 115 1.09 1.67 -8.63
CA SER A 115 1.74 2.16 -9.86
C SER A 115 3.05 1.43 -10.19
N ALA A 116 3.64 0.71 -9.24
CA ALA A 116 4.79 -0.15 -9.49
C ALA A 116 4.40 -1.48 -10.17
N ILE A 117 3.17 -2.00 -9.97
CA ILE A 117 2.77 -3.35 -10.40
C ILE A 117 3.08 -3.63 -11.87
N PRO A 118 2.76 -2.74 -12.84
CA PRO A 118 3.01 -3.02 -14.25
C PRO A 118 4.50 -3.16 -14.63
N VAL A 119 5.39 -2.71 -13.76
CA VAL A 119 6.85 -2.72 -14.00
C VAL A 119 7.62 -3.64 -13.05
N LEU A 120 6.92 -4.40 -12.19
CA LEU A 120 7.54 -5.39 -11.31
C LEU A 120 8.10 -6.56 -12.13
N GLN A 121 9.22 -7.12 -11.63
CA GLN A 121 9.81 -8.35 -12.16
C GLN A 121 9.22 -9.57 -11.43
N PRO A 122 9.22 -10.76 -12.05
CA PRO A 122 8.70 -11.97 -11.42
C PRO A 122 9.31 -12.28 -10.04
N GLU A 123 10.58 -11.94 -9.83
CA GLU A 123 11.31 -12.16 -8.59
C GLU A 123 10.86 -11.25 -7.44
N GLU A 124 10.16 -10.16 -7.77
CA GLU A 124 9.57 -9.22 -6.82
C GLU A 124 8.13 -9.63 -6.40
N LEU A 125 7.64 -10.75 -6.92
CA LEU A 125 6.31 -11.29 -6.65
C LEU A 125 6.40 -12.68 -6.03
N TYR A 126 5.78 -12.85 -4.87
CA TYR A 126 5.57 -14.16 -4.28
C TYR A 126 4.14 -14.62 -4.56
N GLN A 127 3.98 -15.69 -5.33
CA GLN A 127 2.67 -16.21 -5.72
C GLN A 127 2.02 -16.96 -4.56
N ILE A 128 0.88 -16.46 -4.09
CA ILE A 128 0.04 -17.06 -3.05
C ILE A 128 -0.90 -18.10 -3.66
N LYS A 129 -1.57 -17.73 -4.73
CA LYS A 129 -2.55 -18.55 -5.43
C LYS A 129 -2.36 -18.41 -6.94
N GLU A 130 -2.34 -19.54 -7.63
CA GLU A 130 -2.38 -19.57 -9.10
C GLU A 130 -3.72 -19.06 -9.63
N GLY A 131 -3.69 -18.54 -10.84
CA GLY A 131 -4.89 -18.06 -11.52
C GLY A 131 -4.57 -17.47 -12.88
N GLU A 132 -5.59 -17.03 -13.57
CA GLU A 132 -5.53 -16.43 -14.91
C GLU A 132 -6.03 -14.99 -14.85
N ALA A 133 -5.10 -14.02 -14.88
CA ALA A 133 -5.47 -12.61 -14.95
C ALA A 133 -6.14 -12.31 -16.31
N VAL A 134 -7.25 -11.60 -16.27
CA VAL A 134 -7.89 -11.09 -17.49
C VAL A 134 -7.13 -9.85 -17.96
N PRO A 135 -6.60 -9.85 -19.20
CA PRO A 135 -5.93 -8.66 -19.73
C PRO A 135 -6.86 -7.43 -19.70
N GLY A 136 -6.40 -6.34 -19.14
CA GLY A 136 -7.20 -5.12 -18.95
C GLY A 136 -8.22 -5.20 -17.81
N GLY A 137 -8.31 -6.31 -17.10
CA GLY A 137 -9.11 -6.41 -15.87
C GLY A 137 -8.59 -5.50 -14.76
N ALA A 138 -9.48 -4.96 -13.95
CA ALA A 138 -9.05 -4.18 -12.79
C ALA A 138 -8.16 -5.02 -11.86
N ILE A 139 -7.23 -4.37 -11.17
CA ILE A 139 -6.31 -4.98 -10.20
C ILE A 139 -6.64 -4.43 -8.83
N ALA A 140 -6.72 -5.30 -7.82
CA ALA A 140 -6.88 -4.92 -6.42
C ALA A 140 -5.51 -4.91 -5.71
N VAL A 141 -5.32 -3.96 -4.80
CA VAL A 141 -4.12 -3.86 -3.94
C VAL A 141 -4.56 -3.76 -2.49
N LEU A 142 -4.10 -4.68 -1.66
CA LEU A 142 -4.40 -4.74 -0.22
C LEU A 142 -3.09 -4.78 0.56
N ALA A 143 -2.91 -3.87 1.50
CA ALA A 143 -1.65 -3.71 2.21
C ALA A 143 -1.82 -3.71 3.73
N PRO A 144 -1.85 -4.90 4.37
CA PRO A 144 -1.77 -4.98 5.83
C PRO A 144 -0.36 -4.58 6.30
N GLY A 145 -0.29 -3.41 6.91
CA GLY A 145 0.87 -2.82 7.58
C GLY A 145 0.52 -2.46 9.01
N THR A 146 0.96 -1.33 9.54
CA THR A 146 0.47 -0.77 10.80
C THR A 146 -1.05 -0.58 10.72
N GLY A 147 -1.54 0.06 9.64
CA GLY A 147 -2.94 0.12 9.24
C GLY A 147 -3.29 -0.88 8.14
N LEU A 148 -4.47 -0.74 7.54
CA LEU A 148 -4.93 -1.51 6.38
C LEU A 148 -5.12 -0.57 5.19
N GLY A 149 -4.15 -0.54 4.29
CA GLY A 149 -4.22 0.24 3.06
C GLY A 149 -4.92 -0.52 1.93
N GLU A 150 -5.70 0.20 1.13
CA GLU A 150 -6.34 -0.31 -0.06
C GLU A 150 -6.14 0.62 -1.25
N ALA A 151 -5.96 0.04 -2.41
CA ALA A 151 -5.95 0.74 -3.68
C ALA A 151 -6.44 -0.20 -4.79
N TYR A 152 -6.70 0.35 -5.95
CA TYR A 152 -7.03 -0.44 -7.13
C TYR A 152 -6.50 0.21 -8.39
N MET A 153 -6.41 -0.57 -9.46
CA MET A 153 -6.01 -0.07 -10.77
C MET A 153 -7.06 -0.39 -11.81
N VAL A 154 -7.27 0.55 -12.71
CA VAL A 154 -8.13 0.36 -13.88
C VAL A 154 -7.31 0.55 -15.16
N ALA A 155 -7.61 -0.26 -16.18
CA ALA A 155 -7.00 -0.10 -17.49
C ALA A 155 -7.45 1.19 -18.16
N SER A 156 -6.54 1.86 -18.85
CA SER A 156 -6.77 3.03 -19.68
C SER A 156 -6.02 2.91 -21.00
N GLU A 157 -6.21 3.84 -21.92
CA GLU A 157 -5.49 3.87 -23.20
C GLU A 157 -3.97 3.97 -23.03
N SER A 158 -3.51 4.60 -21.95
CA SER A 158 -2.09 4.77 -21.62
C SER A 158 -1.54 3.71 -20.64
N GLY A 159 -2.24 2.59 -20.46
CA GLY A 159 -1.89 1.55 -19.49
C GLY A 159 -2.78 1.60 -18.24
N TYR A 160 -2.31 1.01 -17.15
CA TYR A 160 -3.06 1.01 -15.89
C TYR A 160 -2.93 2.35 -15.16
N ARG A 161 -4.02 2.76 -14.50
CA ARG A 161 -4.06 3.92 -13.60
C ARG A 161 -4.44 3.48 -12.20
N ALA A 162 -3.58 3.77 -11.24
CA ALA A 162 -3.84 3.53 -9.84
C ALA A 162 -4.83 4.57 -9.28
N GLN A 163 -5.67 4.11 -8.35
CA GLN A 163 -6.67 4.90 -7.66
C GLN A 163 -6.57 4.64 -6.15
N ALA A 164 -6.62 5.70 -5.36
CA ALA A 164 -6.67 5.59 -3.91
C ALA A 164 -8.02 5.04 -3.43
N SER A 165 -7.99 4.38 -2.28
CA SER A 165 -9.17 3.96 -1.53
C SER A 165 -8.87 4.05 -0.04
N GLU A 166 -9.88 4.44 0.73
CA GLU A 166 -9.88 4.35 2.19
C GLU A 166 -10.73 3.15 2.66
N GLY A 167 -10.76 2.09 1.84
CA GLY A 167 -11.58 0.89 2.09
C GLY A 167 -11.22 0.15 3.37
N GLY A 168 -9.96 0.20 3.83
CA GLY A 168 -9.58 -0.34 5.13
C GLY A 168 -10.35 0.25 6.31
N HIS A 169 -10.86 1.48 6.15
CA HIS A 169 -11.75 2.13 7.13
C HIS A 169 -13.24 1.77 6.94
N ALA A 170 -13.62 0.96 5.95
CA ALA A 170 -14.99 0.47 5.82
C ALA A 170 -15.37 -0.41 7.03
N ALA A 171 -16.67 -0.45 7.33
CA ALA A 171 -17.18 -1.20 8.47
C ALA A 171 -16.86 -2.70 8.35
N PHE A 172 -16.33 -3.28 9.41
CA PHE A 172 -16.09 -4.72 9.52
C PHE A 172 -17.38 -5.50 9.36
N ALA A 173 -17.39 -6.47 8.46
CA ALA A 173 -18.53 -7.31 8.15
C ALA A 173 -18.25 -8.77 8.56
N PRO A 174 -18.71 -9.22 9.74
CA PRO A 174 -18.52 -10.59 10.22
C PRO A 174 -19.14 -11.63 9.29
N THR A 175 -18.45 -12.76 9.09
CA THR A 175 -18.90 -13.91 8.28
C THR A 175 -19.06 -15.18 9.09
N THR A 176 -18.65 -15.17 10.36
CA THR A 176 -18.77 -16.29 11.30
C THR A 176 -19.33 -15.84 12.65
N GLU A 177 -19.85 -16.77 13.45
CA GLU A 177 -20.33 -16.49 14.82
C GLU A 177 -19.20 -15.94 15.71
N LEU A 178 -17.96 -16.43 15.54
CA LEU A 178 -16.80 -15.93 16.27
C LEU A 178 -16.55 -14.45 15.97
N GLU A 179 -16.66 -14.06 14.71
CA GLU A 179 -16.49 -12.67 14.27
C GLU A 179 -17.66 -11.76 14.71
N LEU A 180 -18.88 -12.30 14.80
CA LEU A 180 -20.02 -11.57 15.38
C LEU A 180 -19.78 -11.26 16.86
N ASP A 181 -19.25 -12.23 17.62
CA ASP A 181 -18.90 -12.01 19.02
C ASP A 181 -17.76 -11.00 19.14
N LEU A 182 -16.73 -11.08 18.29
CA LEU A 182 -15.66 -10.09 18.20
C LEU A 182 -16.23 -8.68 17.96
N LEU A 183 -17.10 -8.51 16.97
CA LEU A 183 -17.70 -7.21 16.68
C LEU A 183 -18.51 -6.66 17.88
N ARG A 184 -19.27 -7.51 18.59
CA ARG A 184 -20.02 -7.12 19.79
C ARG A 184 -19.09 -6.60 20.89
N GLU A 185 -17.93 -7.25 21.07
CA GLU A 185 -16.95 -6.79 22.07
C GLU A 185 -16.30 -5.48 21.66
N MET A 186 -15.90 -5.35 20.40
CA MET A 186 -15.27 -4.15 19.89
C MET A 186 -16.21 -2.92 19.92
N TRP A 187 -17.53 -3.08 19.79
CA TRP A 187 -18.48 -1.98 19.94
C TRP A 187 -18.54 -1.38 21.35
N LYS A 188 -17.97 -2.05 22.36
CA LYS A 188 -17.86 -1.48 23.70
C LYS A 188 -16.78 -0.39 23.79
N GLU A 189 -15.82 -0.42 22.88
CA GLU A 189 -14.66 0.48 22.86
C GLU A 189 -14.67 1.46 21.68
N PHE A 190 -15.29 1.07 20.56
CA PHE A 190 -15.25 1.81 19.31
C PHE A 190 -16.65 2.06 18.75
N ASP A 191 -16.97 3.30 18.45
CA ASP A 191 -18.22 3.67 17.77
C ASP A 191 -18.28 3.12 16.34
N HIS A 192 -17.09 3.01 15.68
CA HIS A 192 -16.94 2.44 14.35
C HIS A 192 -15.83 1.39 14.36
N VAL A 193 -16.19 0.15 14.06
CA VAL A 193 -15.27 -0.97 13.92
C VAL A 193 -15.00 -1.16 12.44
N SER A 194 -13.81 -0.72 11.98
CA SER A 194 -13.35 -0.87 10.60
C SER A 194 -12.62 -2.20 10.39
N PHE A 195 -12.42 -2.60 9.12
CA PHE A 195 -11.54 -3.72 8.80
C PHE A 195 -10.11 -3.51 9.31
N GLU A 196 -9.59 -2.29 9.27
CA GLU A 196 -8.28 -1.96 9.83
C GLU A 196 -8.15 -2.40 11.29
N ARG A 197 -9.19 -2.24 12.10
CA ARG A 197 -9.15 -2.61 13.52
C ARG A 197 -9.06 -4.11 13.78
N VAL A 198 -9.23 -4.95 12.74
CA VAL A 198 -9.22 -6.42 12.84
C VAL A 198 -8.34 -7.10 11.80
N ALA A 199 -7.89 -6.39 10.75
CA ALA A 199 -7.12 -6.96 9.65
C ALA A 199 -5.81 -6.20 9.37
N SER A 200 -5.22 -5.56 10.38
CA SER A 200 -3.96 -4.82 10.29
C SER A 200 -3.06 -5.07 11.51
N GLY A 201 -1.91 -4.39 11.54
CA GLY A 201 -1.01 -4.43 12.69
C GLY A 201 -1.67 -3.98 13.99
N VAL A 202 -2.44 -2.88 13.96
CA VAL A 202 -3.20 -2.44 15.15
C VAL A 202 -4.36 -3.39 15.47
N GLY A 203 -4.82 -4.17 14.50
CA GLY A 203 -5.89 -5.15 14.68
C GLY A 203 -5.44 -6.43 15.41
N ILE A 204 -4.22 -6.91 15.19
CA ILE A 204 -3.73 -8.17 15.78
C ILE A 204 -3.81 -8.17 17.31
N PRO A 205 -3.38 -7.11 18.04
CA PRO A 205 -3.59 -7.05 19.50
C PRO A 205 -5.05 -7.05 19.93
N ASN A 206 -5.96 -6.50 19.13
CA ASN A 206 -7.40 -6.50 19.42
C ASN A 206 -7.96 -7.94 19.35
N LEU A 207 -7.59 -8.69 18.30
CA LEU A 207 -7.96 -10.10 18.15
C LEU A 207 -7.38 -10.95 19.29
N TYR A 208 -6.12 -10.74 19.65
CA TYR A 208 -5.44 -11.43 20.75
C TYR A 208 -6.15 -11.19 22.08
N GLY A 209 -6.46 -9.92 22.41
CA GLY A 209 -7.21 -9.56 23.61
C GLY A 209 -8.59 -10.19 23.65
N PHE A 210 -9.33 -10.16 22.54
CA PHE A 210 -10.63 -10.81 22.43
C PHE A 210 -10.57 -12.32 22.69
N LEU A 211 -9.63 -13.03 22.07
CA LEU A 211 -9.50 -14.48 22.26
C LEU A 211 -9.08 -14.84 23.68
N ARG A 212 -8.21 -14.06 24.29
CA ARG A 212 -7.79 -14.25 25.69
C ARG A 212 -8.94 -13.99 26.66
N ASP A 213 -9.56 -12.83 26.57
CA ASP A 213 -10.44 -12.30 27.63
C ASP A 213 -11.89 -12.79 27.49
N HIS A 214 -12.36 -13.00 26.25
CA HIS A 214 -13.75 -13.39 25.97
C HIS A 214 -13.91 -14.84 25.56
N ARG A 215 -12.85 -15.46 24.99
CA ARG A 215 -12.87 -16.89 24.64
C ARG A 215 -12.12 -17.75 25.64
N GLY A 216 -11.38 -17.13 26.56
CA GLY A 216 -10.70 -17.79 27.66
C GLY A 216 -9.49 -18.64 27.23
N LEU A 217 -8.88 -18.32 26.06
CA LEU A 217 -7.66 -19.01 25.63
C LEU A 217 -6.49 -18.63 26.55
N PRO A 218 -5.69 -19.62 26.99
CA PRO A 218 -4.63 -19.37 27.96
C PRO A 218 -3.48 -18.56 27.34
N GLU A 219 -3.08 -17.50 28.03
CA GLU A 219 -1.91 -16.70 27.68
C GLU A 219 -0.64 -17.34 28.28
N SER A 220 0.37 -17.59 27.46
CA SER A 220 1.64 -18.12 27.97
C SER A 220 2.40 -17.04 28.78
N SER A 221 3.02 -17.45 29.90
CA SER A 221 3.77 -16.54 30.76
C SER A 221 4.93 -15.85 30.01
N ARG A 222 5.51 -16.52 29.01
CA ARG A 222 6.56 -15.98 28.15
C ARG A 222 6.02 -14.80 27.34
N LEU A 223 4.93 -15.03 26.58
CA LEU A 223 4.37 -13.98 25.72
C LEU A 223 3.78 -12.83 26.53
N ALA A 224 3.11 -13.10 27.67
CA ALA A 224 2.64 -12.07 28.59
C ALA A 224 3.78 -11.14 29.06
N SER A 225 4.93 -11.73 29.42
CA SER A 225 6.12 -10.97 29.83
C SER A 225 6.68 -10.11 28.68
N GLU A 226 6.78 -10.66 27.48
CA GLU A 226 7.26 -9.91 26.29
C GLU A 226 6.32 -8.75 25.97
N LEU A 227 5.00 -8.98 25.98
CA LEU A 227 3.98 -7.95 25.68
C LEU A 227 3.94 -6.83 26.72
N SER A 228 4.35 -7.08 27.96
CA SER A 228 4.43 -6.06 29.02
C SER A 228 5.62 -5.10 28.86
N GLN A 229 6.59 -5.44 28.00
CA GLN A 229 7.86 -4.72 27.81
C GLN A 229 7.92 -3.94 26.50
N THR A 230 6.90 -4.02 25.67
CA THR A 230 6.89 -3.35 24.35
C THR A 230 5.58 -2.64 24.06
N GLU A 231 5.65 -1.51 23.37
CA GLU A 231 4.50 -0.83 22.81
C GLU A 231 4.01 -1.53 21.53
N ASP A 232 4.92 -2.07 20.72
CA ASP A 232 4.60 -2.87 19.54
C ASP A 232 4.23 -4.30 19.96
N ARG A 233 2.95 -4.54 20.23
CA ARG A 233 2.41 -5.84 20.61
C ARG A 233 2.25 -6.79 19.43
N THR A 234 2.17 -6.29 18.23
CA THR A 234 1.93 -7.06 16.99
C THR A 234 3.06 -8.02 16.71
N ARG A 235 4.29 -7.52 16.77
CA ARG A 235 5.48 -8.30 16.44
C ARG A 235 5.68 -9.52 17.36
N PRO A 236 5.63 -9.42 18.69
CA PRO A 236 5.74 -10.60 19.57
C PRO A 236 4.62 -11.63 19.34
N ILE A 237 3.38 -11.18 19.13
CA ILE A 237 2.25 -12.09 18.86
C ILE A 237 2.50 -12.87 17.56
N LEU A 238 2.88 -12.20 16.49
CA LEU A 238 3.18 -12.86 15.20
C LEU A 238 4.39 -13.79 15.30
N GLN A 239 5.44 -13.39 16.02
CA GLN A 239 6.60 -14.27 16.26
C GLN A 239 6.22 -15.53 17.00
N ALA A 240 5.41 -15.43 18.06
CA ALA A 240 4.92 -16.61 18.81
C ALA A 240 4.02 -17.50 17.94
N ALA A 241 3.14 -16.92 17.13
CA ALA A 241 2.26 -17.66 16.22
C ALA A 241 3.02 -18.38 15.10
N LEU A 242 4.14 -17.84 14.66
CA LEU A 242 4.96 -18.36 13.56
C LEU A 242 6.07 -19.31 14.02
N ASP A 243 6.33 -19.41 15.34
CA ASP A 243 7.38 -20.29 15.88
C ASP A 243 7.02 -21.76 15.64
N PRO A 244 7.76 -22.51 14.81
CA PRO A 244 7.46 -23.91 14.53
C PRO A 244 7.65 -24.82 15.75
N ALA A 245 8.51 -24.43 16.69
CA ALA A 245 8.78 -25.15 17.91
C ALA A 245 7.89 -24.67 19.08
N GLY A 246 7.17 -23.55 18.90
CA GLY A 246 6.26 -22.99 19.87
C GLY A 246 4.93 -23.75 19.93
N ASP A 247 4.25 -23.65 21.06
CA ASP A 247 2.92 -24.21 21.29
C ASP A 247 1.92 -23.15 21.80
N ASP A 248 2.18 -21.87 21.52
CA ASP A 248 1.31 -20.78 21.94
C ASP A 248 -0.02 -20.82 21.17
N GLU A 249 -1.00 -21.47 21.79
CA GLU A 249 -2.33 -21.68 21.21
C GLU A 249 -3.05 -20.36 20.94
N LEU A 250 -2.96 -19.40 21.88
CA LEU A 250 -3.61 -18.09 21.75
C LEU A 250 -3.02 -17.29 20.58
N ALA A 251 -1.70 -17.28 20.44
CA ALA A 251 -1.05 -16.59 19.33
C ALA A 251 -1.42 -17.20 17.97
N ARG A 252 -1.47 -18.55 17.86
CA ARG A 252 -1.89 -19.24 16.64
C ARG A 252 -3.35 -18.98 16.30
N ALA A 253 -4.25 -19.06 17.28
CA ALA A 253 -5.66 -18.75 17.09
C ALA A 253 -5.87 -17.29 16.66
N THR A 254 -5.05 -16.36 17.18
CA THR A 254 -5.04 -14.96 16.76
C THR A 254 -4.65 -14.82 15.28
N LEU A 255 -3.59 -15.50 14.86
CA LEU A 255 -3.15 -15.49 13.47
C LEU A 255 -4.21 -16.10 12.53
N ASP A 256 -4.84 -17.21 12.92
CA ASP A 256 -5.87 -17.85 12.10
C ASP A 256 -7.10 -16.95 11.94
N LEU A 257 -7.56 -16.29 13.00
CA LEU A 257 -8.66 -15.33 12.93
C LEU A 257 -8.29 -14.13 12.06
N PHE A 258 -7.07 -13.60 12.20
CA PHE A 258 -6.54 -12.53 11.36
C PHE A 258 -6.53 -12.92 9.87
N LEU A 259 -6.00 -14.09 9.53
CA LEU A 259 -5.93 -14.59 8.15
C LEU A 259 -7.32 -14.78 7.53
N HIS A 260 -8.28 -15.27 8.30
CA HIS A 260 -9.66 -15.45 7.85
C HIS A 260 -10.32 -14.10 7.54
N ILE A 261 -10.22 -13.12 8.45
CA ILE A 261 -10.77 -11.78 8.25
C ILE A 261 -10.09 -11.07 7.06
N LEU A 262 -8.75 -11.16 6.97
CA LEU A 262 -7.99 -10.59 5.87
C LEU A 262 -8.37 -11.21 4.52
N GLY A 263 -8.60 -12.53 4.47
CA GLY A 263 -9.08 -13.23 3.28
C GLY A 263 -10.48 -12.77 2.86
N THR A 264 -11.36 -12.52 3.82
CA THR A 264 -12.70 -11.98 3.56
C THR A 264 -12.63 -10.57 2.98
N GLU A 265 -11.79 -9.66 3.52
CA GLU A 265 -11.68 -8.31 2.97
C GLU A 265 -10.97 -8.30 1.62
N ALA A 266 -9.97 -9.15 1.42
CA ALA A 266 -9.36 -9.37 0.12
C ALA A 266 -10.41 -9.77 -0.95
N ALA A 267 -11.36 -10.64 -0.59
CA ALA A 267 -12.48 -11.01 -1.47
C ALA A 267 -13.43 -9.83 -1.71
N ASN A 268 -13.79 -9.10 -0.67
CA ASN A 268 -14.65 -7.92 -0.77
C ASN A 268 -14.05 -6.88 -1.72
N LEU A 269 -12.77 -6.58 -1.60
CA LEU A 269 -12.05 -5.65 -2.46
C LEU A 269 -12.09 -6.11 -3.93
N CYS A 270 -11.80 -7.39 -4.19
CA CYS A 270 -11.87 -7.95 -5.54
C CYS A 270 -13.29 -7.89 -6.13
N LEU A 271 -14.31 -8.12 -5.32
CA LEU A 271 -15.72 -8.05 -5.76
C LEU A 271 -16.15 -6.61 -6.03
N LYS A 272 -15.80 -5.65 -5.17
CA LYS A 272 -16.17 -4.23 -5.30
C LYS A 272 -15.67 -3.63 -6.60
N PHE A 273 -14.47 -3.99 -7.05
CA PHE A 273 -13.83 -3.45 -8.26
C PHE A 273 -13.84 -4.42 -9.45
N LEU A 274 -14.46 -5.60 -9.31
CA LEU A 274 -14.40 -6.67 -10.31
C LEU A 274 -12.95 -6.89 -10.75
N ALA A 275 -12.05 -7.12 -9.79
CA ALA A 275 -10.61 -7.13 -9.97
C ALA A 275 -10.10 -8.39 -10.69
N THR A 276 -10.56 -8.60 -11.92
CA THR A 276 -10.20 -9.78 -12.74
C THR A 276 -8.75 -9.78 -13.21
N GLY A 277 -8.01 -8.69 -13.03
CA GLY A 277 -6.56 -8.62 -13.23
C GLY A 277 -5.74 -9.20 -12.07
N GLY A 278 -6.37 -9.58 -10.96
CA GLY A 278 -5.73 -10.21 -9.80
C GLY A 278 -5.68 -9.34 -8.55
N LEU A 279 -5.23 -9.96 -7.46
CA LEU A 279 -4.98 -9.32 -6.18
C LEU A 279 -3.48 -9.26 -5.91
N TYR A 280 -2.99 -8.09 -5.55
CA TYR A 280 -1.62 -7.86 -5.12
C TYR A 280 -1.62 -7.39 -3.67
N MET A 281 -1.00 -8.18 -2.80
CA MET A 281 -0.86 -7.83 -1.40
C MET A 281 0.50 -7.16 -1.18
N ALA A 282 0.53 -6.10 -0.38
CA ALA A 282 1.74 -5.34 -0.06
C ALA A 282 1.87 -5.17 1.46
N GLY A 283 2.91 -4.46 1.90
CA GLY A 283 3.13 -4.17 3.32
C GLY A 283 3.88 -5.27 4.06
N GLY A 284 4.49 -4.89 5.18
CA GLY A 284 5.39 -5.75 5.94
C GLY A 284 4.72 -7.01 6.49
N ILE A 285 3.44 -6.92 6.91
CA ILE A 285 2.70 -8.07 7.44
C ILE A 285 2.46 -9.11 6.35
N ALA A 286 2.05 -8.69 5.14
CA ALA A 286 1.85 -9.61 4.02
C ALA A 286 3.14 -10.34 3.66
N GLN A 287 4.29 -9.64 3.64
CA GLN A 287 5.59 -10.24 3.35
C GLN A 287 6.01 -11.26 4.42
N VAL A 288 5.82 -10.95 5.70
CA VAL A 288 6.11 -11.85 6.82
C VAL A 288 5.21 -13.08 6.76
N LEU A 289 3.92 -12.89 6.45
CA LEU A 289 2.90 -13.96 6.46
C LEU A 289 2.75 -14.68 5.11
N ARG A 290 3.57 -14.42 4.10
CA ARG A 290 3.40 -14.96 2.74
C ARG A 290 3.16 -16.47 2.69
N GLU A 291 3.85 -17.26 3.54
CA GLU A 291 3.64 -18.72 3.61
C GLU A 291 2.28 -19.08 4.25
N LYS A 292 1.84 -18.29 5.22
CA LYS A 292 0.55 -18.49 5.90
C LYS A 292 -0.63 -18.09 5.02
N LEU A 293 -0.46 -17.11 4.15
CA LEU A 293 -1.46 -16.70 3.15
C LEU A 293 -1.77 -17.81 2.12
N ARG A 294 -0.89 -18.81 1.97
CA ARG A 294 -1.15 -20.00 1.14
C ARG A 294 -1.96 -21.08 1.83
N THR A 295 -2.25 -20.93 3.12
CA THR A 295 -3.02 -21.93 3.86
C THR A 295 -4.53 -21.83 3.57
N PRO A 296 -5.29 -22.92 3.78
CA PRO A 296 -6.74 -22.91 3.61
C PRO A 296 -7.44 -21.82 4.42
N VAL A 297 -6.90 -21.40 5.57
CA VAL A 297 -7.54 -20.38 6.42
C VAL A 297 -7.77 -19.07 5.65
N PHE A 298 -6.75 -18.59 4.94
CA PHE A 298 -6.87 -17.39 4.10
C PHE A 298 -7.58 -17.70 2.78
N LEU A 299 -7.15 -18.78 2.08
CA LEU A 299 -7.63 -19.08 0.73
C LEU A 299 -9.12 -19.41 0.69
N ASP A 300 -9.63 -20.19 1.66
CA ASP A 300 -11.06 -20.55 1.70
C ASP A 300 -11.91 -19.28 1.98
N ALA A 301 -11.46 -18.40 2.88
CA ALA A 301 -12.13 -17.13 3.14
C ALA A 301 -12.13 -16.22 1.90
N PHE A 302 -11.00 -16.16 1.18
CA PHE A 302 -10.89 -15.41 -0.07
C PHE A 302 -11.78 -15.94 -1.19
N ILE A 303 -11.86 -17.26 -1.35
CA ILE A 303 -12.62 -17.88 -2.45
C ILE A 303 -14.13 -17.90 -2.17
N LYS A 304 -14.55 -17.96 -0.90
CA LYS A 304 -15.96 -18.09 -0.50
C LYS A 304 -16.76 -16.82 -0.79
N ALA A 305 -17.14 -16.62 -2.04
CA ALA A 305 -17.82 -15.43 -2.56
C ALA A 305 -19.22 -15.72 -3.14
N GLY A 306 -19.93 -16.73 -2.62
CA GLY A 306 -21.25 -17.12 -3.06
C GLY A 306 -21.29 -17.44 -4.56
N ARG A 307 -22.14 -16.77 -5.34
CA ARG A 307 -22.25 -16.99 -6.80
C ARG A 307 -20.98 -16.58 -7.58
N PHE A 308 -20.06 -15.83 -6.97
CA PHE A 308 -18.81 -15.40 -7.57
C PHE A 308 -17.61 -16.29 -7.23
N THR A 309 -17.82 -17.40 -6.50
CA THR A 309 -16.76 -18.35 -6.12
C THR A 309 -15.92 -18.78 -7.33
N THR A 310 -16.53 -19.15 -8.46
CA THR A 310 -15.79 -19.53 -9.66
C THR A 310 -14.91 -18.41 -10.24
N MET A 311 -15.31 -17.15 -10.09
CA MET A 311 -14.46 -16.02 -10.46
C MET A 311 -13.26 -15.93 -9.51
N MET A 312 -13.49 -16.03 -8.18
CA MET A 312 -12.44 -15.95 -7.18
C MET A 312 -11.44 -17.10 -7.29
N GLU A 313 -11.89 -18.30 -7.64
CA GLU A 313 -11.03 -19.46 -7.93
C GLU A 313 -10.03 -19.20 -9.06
N LYS A 314 -10.39 -18.37 -10.04
CA LYS A 314 -9.54 -18.04 -11.18
C LYS A 314 -8.61 -16.87 -10.95
N LEU A 315 -8.83 -16.06 -9.91
CA LEU A 315 -7.99 -14.89 -9.67
C LEU A 315 -6.59 -15.28 -9.18
N PRO A 316 -5.52 -14.76 -9.78
CA PRO A 316 -4.19 -14.90 -9.21
C PRO A 316 -4.03 -13.97 -8.00
N VAL A 317 -3.28 -14.43 -6.99
CA VAL A 317 -2.97 -13.65 -5.79
C VAL A 317 -1.46 -13.64 -5.59
N TYR A 318 -0.89 -12.46 -5.40
CA TYR A 318 0.53 -12.25 -5.20
C TYR A 318 0.81 -11.43 -3.94
N VAL A 319 1.98 -11.62 -3.34
CA VAL A 319 2.58 -10.67 -2.40
C VAL A 319 3.72 -9.97 -3.10
N ILE A 320 3.71 -8.64 -3.07
CA ILE A 320 4.80 -7.79 -3.53
C ILE A 320 5.93 -7.87 -2.51
N MET A 321 7.11 -8.28 -2.96
CA MET A 321 8.28 -8.43 -2.11
C MET A 321 9.17 -7.18 -2.18
N GLY A 322 9.58 -6.69 -1.01
CA GLY A 322 10.43 -5.50 -0.91
C GLY A 322 9.66 -4.17 -0.88
N GLU A 323 10.41 -3.07 -0.95
CA GLU A 323 9.91 -1.70 -0.95
C GLU A 323 9.82 -1.20 -2.39
N VAL A 324 8.59 -0.98 -2.88
CA VAL A 324 8.34 -0.63 -4.30
C VAL A 324 7.70 0.76 -4.49
N ALA A 325 7.41 1.48 -3.41
CA ALA A 325 6.75 2.79 -3.47
C ALA A 325 7.56 3.79 -4.31
N LEU A 326 8.87 3.89 -4.09
CA LEU A 326 9.76 4.72 -4.89
C LEU A 326 9.74 4.36 -6.40
N LEU A 327 9.68 3.05 -6.72
CA LEU A 327 9.55 2.59 -8.11
C LEU A 327 8.21 3.02 -8.70
N GLY A 328 7.15 2.96 -7.90
CA GLY A 328 5.82 3.41 -8.29
C GLY A 328 5.74 4.93 -8.48
N ALA A 329 6.33 5.71 -7.59
CA ALA A 329 6.45 7.16 -7.75
C ALA A 329 7.22 7.52 -9.05
N ALA A 330 8.30 6.78 -9.34
CA ALA A 330 9.05 6.94 -10.59
C ALA A 330 8.19 6.56 -11.81
N SER A 331 7.47 5.43 -11.76
CA SER A 331 6.62 4.95 -12.85
C SER A 331 5.47 5.92 -13.16
N GLU A 332 4.72 6.31 -12.12
CA GLU A 332 3.59 7.22 -12.27
C GLU A 332 4.06 8.63 -12.67
N GLY A 333 5.14 9.12 -12.07
CA GLY A 333 5.71 10.41 -12.40
C GLY A 333 6.14 10.48 -13.86
N LEU A 334 6.83 9.48 -14.41
CA LEU A 334 7.19 9.44 -15.84
C LEU A 334 5.95 9.39 -16.73
N ARG A 335 4.92 8.64 -16.35
CA ARG A 335 3.64 8.59 -17.06
C ARG A 335 2.94 9.94 -17.09
N LEU A 336 2.89 10.66 -15.97
CA LEU A 336 2.27 11.98 -15.83
C LEU A 336 3.08 13.08 -16.53
N PHE A 337 4.40 12.92 -16.59
CA PHE A 337 5.30 13.85 -17.24
C PHE A 337 5.24 13.75 -18.77
N THR A 338 4.87 12.58 -19.31
CA THR A 338 4.71 12.38 -20.76
C THR A 338 3.39 13.00 -21.21
N PRO A 339 3.36 14.01 -22.13
CA PRO A 339 2.11 14.53 -22.65
C PRO A 339 1.30 13.39 -23.28
N SER A 340 0.04 13.25 -22.90
CA SER A 340 -0.87 12.33 -23.60
C SER A 340 -0.96 12.75 -25.06
N ALA A 341 -0.71 11.84 -25.98
CA ALA A 341 -0.83 12.07 -27.42
C ALA A 341 -2.29 12.31 -27.89
N ALA A 342 -3.26 12.33 -26.97
CA ALA A 342 -4.68 12.51 -27.24
C ALA A 342 -5.24 13.68 -26.43
N GLY A 343 -5.54 14.78 -27.11
CA GLY A 343 -6.53 15.75 -26.65
C GLY A 343 -6.08 17.18 -26.51
N SER A 344 -6.28 17.96 -27.57
CA SER A 344 -6.57 19.39 -27.44
C SER A 344 -7.67 19.60 -26.41
N PRO A 345 -7.63 20.67 -25.59
CA PRO A 345 -8.68 20.95 -24.63
C PRO A 345 -10.00 21.13 -25.37
N ALA A 346 -11.01 20.37 -24.98
CA ALA A 346 -12.38 20.61 -25.44
C ALA A 346 -12.76 22.03 -24.97
N GLU A 347 -12.92 22.93 -25.93
CA GLU A 347 -13.49 24.25 -25.71
C GLU A 347 -14.80 24.13 -24.97
N GLY A 348 -14.93 24.91 -23.90
CA GLY A 348 -16.06 24.92 -23.00
C GLY A 348 -17.40 25.15 -23.73
N GLY A 349 -18.15 24.08 -23.95
CA GLY A 349 -19.56 24.13 -24.25
C GLY A 349 -20.34 24.56 -23.00
N LYS A 350 -20.89 25.77 -23.01
CA LYS A 350 -21.85 26.22 -21.99
C LYS A 350 -23.04 25.25 -21.96
N PRO A 351 -23.52 24.82 -20.78
CA PRO A 351 -24.75 24.05 -20.71
C PRO A 351 -25.95 24.90 -21.15
N ASP A 352 -26.64 24.45 -22.17
CA ASP A 352 -27.93 24.99 -22.60
C ASP A 352 -28.94 24.85 -21.45
N ARG A 353 -29.58 25.95 -21.08
CA ARG A 353 -30.68 25.98 -20.13
C ARG A 353 -31.89 25.35 -20.79
N MET A 354 -32.32 24.19 -20.35
CA MET A 354 -33.66 23.68 -20.64
C MET A 354 -34.69 24.49 -19.82
N GLN A 355 -35.65 25.04 -20.54
CA GLN A 355 -36.90 25.61 -20.04
C GLN A 355 -37.83 24.50 -19.54
#